data_5925b3531d364a11b96671eb8e71c43e
#
_entry.id   5925b3531d364a11b96671eb8e71c43e
#
_cell.length_a   1.000
_cell.length_b   1.000
_cell.length_c   1.000
_cell.angle_alpha   90.00
_cell.angle_beta   90.00
_cell.angle_gamma   90.00
#
_symmetry.space_group_name_H-M   'P 1'
#
loop_
_entity.id
_entity.type
_entity.pdbx_description
1 polymer ?
#
loop_
_entity_poly.entity_id
_entity_poly.type
_entity_poly.pdbx_seq_one_letter_code
_entity_poly.pdbx_strand_id
1 'polypeptide(L)'
;MAERLLGTDFPFADGILEGKTALVCGASKGIGRSCALMLARSGARVIACARSTSHLDSLIEEMRGDGHTKIELDLEDIDAVRDAISTIGVVHILVNNAGGPPGGPLLENVIDDFEGPFTRHLHASHVITQELVPIMESEGTGRIVNIISTSVREPIDNIGLSNTLRGAMASWSKSLSRELPACITINNILPGFTDTDRLGSLASSISERTGKTLEDVTEGWMNGVPIGRLIDPMETAVAVTWLCLPSSSGIRGVSLAVDGGRMRSI
;
A
#
# COMPACT_ATOMS: atom_id res chain seq x y z
N MET A 1 -5.44 -9.87 15.66
CA MET A 1 -5.15 -10.65 14.42
C MET A 1 -3.66 -10.66 14.08
N ALA A 2 -2.97 -9.53 14.16
CA ALA A 2 -1.54 -9.44 13.80
C ALA A 2 -0.65 -10.48 14.50
N GLU A 3 -0.74 -10.64 15.83
CA GLU A 3 0.05 -11.63 16.58
C GLU A 3 -0.17 -13.07 16.09
N ARG A 4 -1.40 -13.43 15.69
CA ARG A 4 -1.69 -14.75 15.16
C ARG A 4 -1.08 -14.96 13.78
N LEU A 5 -1.30 -14.01 12.86
CA LEU A 5 -0.81 -14.10 11.48
C LEU A 5 0.71 -13.97 11.36
N LEU A 6 1.38 -13.31 12.31
CA LEU A 6 2.84 -13.28 12.39
C LEU A 6 3.41 -14.45 13.20
N GLY A 7 2.58 -15.17 13.95
CA GLY A 7 2.94 -16.27 14.86
C GLY A 7 2.36 -17.61 14.40
N THR A 8 1.40 -18.12 15.19
CA THR A 8 0.86 -19.49 15.04
C THR A 8 0.10 -19.74 13.75
N ASP A 9 -0.56 -18.71 13.22
CA ASP A 9 -1.39 -18.80 12.01
C ASP A 9 -0.67 -18.19 10.79
N PHE A 10 0.69 -18.17 10.80
CA PHE A 10 1.47 -17.65 9.69
C PHE A 10 1.16 -18.44 8.39
N PRO A 11 0.68 -17.76 7.33
CA PRO A 11 0.08 -18.45 6.19
C PRO A 11 1.08 -18.94 5.12
N PHE A 12 2.38 -18.69 5.33
CA PHE A 12 3.42 -19.03 4.36
C PHE A 12 4.47 -19.99 4.94
N ALA A 13 5.26 -20.62 4.09
CA ALA A 13 6.43 -21.36 4.55
C ALA A 13 7.48 -20.40 5.13
N ASP A 14 8.17 -20.82 6.18
CA ASP A 14 9.27 -20.02 6.75
C ASP A 14 10.35 -19.79 5.70
N GLY A 15 10.84 -18.54 5.61
CA GLY A 15 11.90 -18.15 4.68
C GLY A 15 11.51 -18.16 3.20
N ILE A 16 10.21 -18.19 2.86
CA ILE A 16 9.77 -18.26 1.45
C ILE A 16 10.24 -17.09 0.59
N LEU A 17 10.59 -15.95 1.20
CA LEU A 17 11.18 -14.77 0.57
C LEU A 17 12.66 -14.56 0.97
N GLU A 18 13.33 -15.61 1.46
CA GLU A 18 14.76 -15.53 1.79
C GLU A 18 15.59 -15.12 0.57
N GLY A 19 16.58 -14.25 0.79
CA GLY A 19 17.40 -13.66 -0.27
C GLY A 19 16.72 -12.54 -1.06
N LYS A 20 15.45 -12.19 -0.74
CA LYS A 20 14.76 -11.07 -1.38
C LYS A 20 14.83 -9.80 -0.54
N THR A 21 14.90 -8.66 -1.21
CA THR A 21 14.83 -7.34 -0.60
C THR A 21 13.54 -6.66 -1.02
N ALA A 22 12.81 -6.11 -0.05
CA ALA A 22 11.55 -5.39 -0.27
C ALA A 22 11.69 -3.91 0.14
N LEU A 23 11.36 -2.99 -0.76
CA LEU A 23 11.15 -1.59 -0.44
C LEU A 23 9.66 -1.38 -0.14
N VAL A 24 9.34 -0.89 1.07
CA VAL A 24 7.97 -0.61 1.48
C VAL A 24 7.82 0.89 1.74
N CYS A 25 7.08 1.56 0.89
CA CYS A 25 6.73 2.97 1.06
C CYS A 25 5.58 3.14 2.06
N GLY A 26 5.56 4.26 2.80
CA GLY A 26 4.56 4.53 3.81
C GLY A 26 4.54 3.50 4.95
N ALA A 27 5.71 2.95 5.30
CA ALA A 27 5.86 1.84 6.24
C ALA A 27 5.67 2.23 7.72
N SER A 28 5.50 3.50 8.06
CA SER A 28 5.44 3.96 9.45
C SER A 28 4.20 3.47 10.22
N LYS A 29 3.05 3.29 9.54
CA LYS A 29 1.76 2.96 10.16
C LYS A 29 0.86 2.14 9.23
N GLY A 30 -0.22 1.58 9.81
CA GLY A 30 -1.33 0.96 9.09
C GLY A 30 -0.89 -0.13 8.12
N ILE A 31 -1.45 -0.13 6.91
CA ILE A 31 -1.21 -1.18 5.90
C ILE A 31 0.27 -1.29 5.54
N GLY A 32 0.98 -0.17 5.35
CA GLY A 32 2.41 -0.19 5.00
C GLY A 32 3.26 -0.86 6.08
N ARG A 33 3.00 -0.54 7.36
CA ARG A 33 3.67 -1.20 8.50
C ARG A 33 3.39 -2.70 8.53
N SER A 34 2.13 -3.09 8.36
CA SER A 34 1.74 -4.50 8.31
C SER A 34 2.40 -5.25 7.14
N CYS A 35 2.52 -4.62 5.97
CA CYS A 35 3.25 -5.19 4.84
C CYS A 35 4.73 -5.41 5.16
N ALA A 36 5.40 -4.43 5.79
CA ALA A 36 6.79 -4.56 6.20
C ALA A 36 7.00 -5.72 7.18
N LEU A 37 6.14 -5.83 8.20
CA LEU A 37 6.18 -6.92 9.18
C LEU A 37 5.95 -8.30 8.54
N MET A 38 4.97 -8.41 7.65
CA MET A 38 4.64 -9.68 6.98
C MET A 38 5.74 -10.12 6.02
N LEU A 39 6.31 -9.20 5.25
CA LEU A 39 7.43 -9.48 4.34
C LEU A 39 8.69 -9.88 5.12
N ALA A 40 9.00 -9.19 6.22
CA ALA A 40 10.11 -9.55 7.10
C ALA A 40 9.89 -10.95 7.73
N ARG A 41 8.68 -11.24 8.22
CA ARG A 41 8.30 -12.56 8.75
C ARG A 41 8.43 -13.67 7.70
N SER A 42 8.24 -13.32 6.43
CA SER A 42 8.39 -14.23 5.29
C SER A 42 9.85 -14.45 4.86
N GLY A 43 10.82 -13.79 5.51
CA GLY A 43 12.26 -13.91 5.25
C GLY A 43 12.85 -12.83 4.33
N ALA A 44 12.08 -11.84 3.88
CA ALA A 44 12.63 -10.74 3.09
C ALA A 44 13.39 -9.75 3.97
N ARG A 45 14.50 -9.22 3.46
CA ARG A 45 15.11 -8.00 4.00
C ARG A 45 14.24 -6.81 3.60
N VAL A 46 13.84 -5.98 4.56
CA VAL A 46 12.95 -4.85 4.32
C VAL A 46 13.71 -3.53 4.42
N ILE A 47 13.47 -2.68 3.44
CA ILE A 47 13.84 -1.25 3.45
C ILE A 47 12.54 -0.49 3.70
N ALA A 48 12.37 0.02 4.92
CA ALA A 48 11.16 0.72 5.34
C ALA A 48 11.29 2.22 5.04
N CYS A 49 10.38 2.78 4.25
CA CYS A 49 10.41 4.18 3.82
C CYS A 49 9.21 4.95 4.35
N ALA A 50 9.44 6.06 5.05
CA ALA A 50 8.41 7.00 5.52
C ALA A 50 9.05 8.29 6.05
N ARG A 51 8.22 9.30 6.36
CA ARG A 51 8.67 10.59 6.93
C ARG A 51 9.02 10.55 8.42
N SER A 52 8.48 9.61 9.17
CA SER A 52 8.62 9.56 10.63
C SER A 52 9.70 8.57 11.05
N THR A 53 10.87 9.07 11.38
CA THR A 53 12.02 8.28 11.84
C THR A 53 11.68 7.44 13.06
N SER A 54 11.02 7.99 14.07
CA SER A 54 10.68 7.28 15.31
C SER A 54 9.76 6.07 15.09
N HIS A 55 8.79 6.18 14.16
CA HIS A 55 7.93 5.05 13.81
C HIS A 55 8.68 4.00 12.98
N LEU A 56 9.66 4.42 12.18
CA LEU A 56 10.51 3.50 11.44
C LEU A 56 11.45 2.76 12.40
N ASP A 57 12.01 3.42 13.41
CA ASP A 57 12.85 2.77 14.43
C ASP A 57 12.07 1.67 15.16
N SER A 58 10.89 2.00 15.66
CA SER A 58 9.99 1.01 16.27
C SER A 58 9.63 -0.15 15.33
N LEU A 59 9.48 0.11 14.02
CA LEU A 59 9.21 -0.94 13.04
C LEU A 59 10.42 -1.86 12.85
N ILE A 60 11.63 -1.30 12.73
CA ILE A 60 12.86 -2.08 12.58
C ILE A 60 13.05 -3.04 13.77
N GLU A 61 12.82 -2.55 15.01
CA GLU A 61 12.93 -3.36 16.22
C GLU A 61 11.90 -4.52 16.28
N GLU A 62 10.72 -4.33 15.68
CA GLU A 62 9.64 -5.34 15.68
C GLU A 62 9.80 -6.38 14.56
N MET A 63 10.50 -6.04 13.46
CA MET A 63 10.65 -6.94 12.31
C MET A 63 11.51 -8.16 12.66
N ARG A 64 11.02 -9.34 12.25
CA ARG A 64 11.76 -10.60 12.40
C ARG A 64 12.84 -10.73 11.34
N GLY A 65 14.04 -11.13 11.75
CA GLY A 65 15.22 -11.31 10.89
C GLY A 65 16.20 -10.15 11.01
N ASP A 66 17.21 -10.15 10.17
CA ASP A 66 18.32 -9.19 10.23
C ASP A 66 18.46 -8.38 8.92
N GLY A 67 19.22 -7.29 9.00
CA GLY A 67 19.59 -6.48 7.83
C GLY A 67 18.46 -5.58 7.31
N HIS A 68 17.39 -5.39 8.08
CA HIS A 68 16.39 -4.38 7.77
C HIS A 68 16.95 -2.98 7.91
N THR A 69 16.54 -2.08 7.03
CA THR A 69 16.98 -0.68 7.03
C THR A 69 15.80 0.26 6.89
N LYS A 70 16.04 1.53 7.17
CA LYS A 70 15.03 2.57 7.01
C LYS A 70 15.53 3.72 6.14
N ILE A 71 14.61 4.40 5.48
CA ILE A 71 14.85 5.64 4.74
C ILE A 71 13.82 6.66 5.21
N GLU A 72 14.28 7.76 5.80
CA GLU A 72 13.42 8.91 6.05
C GLU A 72 13.27 9.69 4.75
N LEU A 73 12.05 9.73 4.21
CA LEU A 73 11.79 10.31 2.90
C LEU A 73 10.37 10.82 2.80
N ASP A 74 10.20 12.03 2.28
CA ASP A 74 8.92 12.54 1.82
C ASP A 74 8.73 12.20 0.34
N LEU A 75 7.68 11.47 0.02
CA LEU A 75 7.34 11.10 -1.35
C LEU A 75 6.85 12.27 -2.19
N GLU A 76 6.66 13.46 -1.62
CA GLU A 76 6.37 14.69 -2.38
C GLU A 76 7.63 15.37 -2.91
N ASP A 77 8.79 15.06 -2.35
CA ASP A 77 10.09 15.53 -2.85
C ASP A 77 10.65 14.52 -3.86
N ILE A 78 10.32 14.73 -5.13
CA ILE A 78 10.69 13.81 -6.22
C ILE A 78 12.20 13.72 -6.45
N ASP A 79 12.94 14.80 -6.22
CA ASP A 79 14.40 14.79 -6.37
C ASP A 79 15.03 13.96 -5.23
N ALA A 80 14.59 14.18 -3.99
CA ALA A 80 15.01 13.34 -2.87
C ALA A 80 14.62 11.87 -3.04
N VAL A 81 13.44 11.59 -3.63
CA VAL A 81 13.02 10.22 -3.97
C VAL A 81 14.02 9.59 -4.94
N ARG A 82 14.35 10.26 -6.03
CA ARG A 82 15.31 9.76 -7.03
C ARG A 82 16.69 9.49 -6.41
N ASP A 83 17.21 10.46 -5.68
CA ASP A 83 18.53 10.35 -5.03
C ASP A 83 18.57 9.18 -4.05
N ALA A 84 17.56 9.05 -3.19
CA ALA A 84 17.48 7.96 -2.23
C ALA A 84 17.41 6.59 -2.93
N ILE A 85 16.55 6.44 -3.95
CA ILE A 85 16.37 5.15 -4.62
C ILE A 85 17.60 4.74 -5.44
N SER A 86 18.33 5.68 -6.03
CA SER A 86 19.56 5.39 -6.79
C SER A 86 20.66 4.72 -5.93
N THR A 87 20.59 4.83 -4.62
CA THR A 87 21.62 4.35 -3.68
C THR A 87 21.25 3.09 -2.89
N ILE A 88 19.99 2.61 -2.95
CA ILE A 88 19.52 1.53 -2.07
C ILE A 88 19.98 0.11 -2.45
N GLY A 89 20.60 -0.07 -3.62
CA GLY A 89 21.07 -1.36 -4.10
C GLY A 89 19.95 -2.27 -4.64
N VAL A 90 20.11 -3.58 -4.48
CA VAL A 90 19.18 -4.56 -5.06
C VAL A 90 17.85 -4.58 -4.34
N VAL A 91 16.76 -4.40 -5.11
CA VAL A 91 15.37 -4.50 -4.65
C VAL A 91 14.60 -5.44 -5.57
N HIS A 92 13.91 -6.42 -4.99
CA HIS A 92 13.10 -7.41 -5.71
C HIS A 92 11.61 -7.15 -5.60
N ILE A 93 11.21 -6.49 -4.51
CA ILE A 93 9.80 -6.24 -4.18
C ILE A 93 9.63 -4.75 -3.89
N LEU A 94 8.65 -4.12 -4.54
CA LEU A 94 8.24 -2.74 -4.28
C LEU A 94 6.78 -2.72 -3.82
N VAL A 95 6.53 -2.16 -2.65
CA VAL A 95 5.18 -1.85 -2.17
C VAL A 95 4.97 -0.34 -2.20
N ASN A 96 4.25 0.14 -3.20
CA ASN A 96 3.82 1.53 -3.29
C ASN A 96 2.62 1.75 -2.37
N ASN A 97 2.81 2.53 -1.33
CA ASN A 97 1.78 2.90 -0.36
C ASN A 97 2.07 4.30 0.17
N ALA A 98 1.06 5.16 0.19
CA ALA A 98 1.16 6.51 0.72
C ALA A 98 -0.16 6.95 1.35
N GLY A 99 -0.10 7.96 2.22
CA GLY A 99 -1.27 8.54 2.85
C GLY A 99 -2.17 9.27 1.85
N GLY A 100 -3.47 8.96 1.86
CA GLY A 100 -4.43 9.61 0.97
C GLY A 100 -4.71 11.08 1.32
N PRO A 101 -5.31 11.85 0.38
CA PRO A 101 -5.73 13.23 0.62
C PRO A 101 -6.85 13.32 1.67
N PRO A 102 -7.12 14.51 2.22
CA PRO A 102 -8.29 14.76 3.04
C PRO A 102 -9.58 14.34 2.34
N GLY A 103 -10.63 14.03 3.11
CA GLY A 103 -11.97 13.81 2.58
C GLY A 103 -12.67 15.12 2.28
N GLY A 104 -13.61 15.08 1.31
CA GLY A 104 -14.43 16.21 0.91
C GLY A 104 -15.10 16.00 -0.44
N PRO A 105 -16.11 16.83 -0.79
CA PRO A 105 -16.68 16.87 -2.13
C PRO A 105 -15.64 17.29 -3.16
N LEU A 106 -15.60 16.63 -4.32
CA LEU A 106 -14.58 16.90 -5.34
C LEU A 106 -14.63 18.34 -5.89
N LEU A 107 -15.83 18.90 -6.02
CA LEU A 107 -16.00 20.25 -6.54
C LEU A 107 -15.51 21.36 -5.60
N GLU A 108 -15.29 21.06 -4.32
CA GLU A 108 -14.72 21.99 -3.34
C GLU A 108 -13.18 22.03 -3.40
N ASN A 109 -12.55 21.06 -4.06
CA ASN A 109 -11.11 21.03 -4.22
C ASN A 109 -10.65 22.07 -5.27
N VAL A 110 -9.64 22.85 -4.91
CA VAL A 110 -8.89 23.70 -5.85
C VAL A 110 -7.78 22.90 -6.51
N ILE A 111 -7.19 23.43 -7.60
CA ILE A 111 -6.14 22.71 -8.35
C ILE A 111 -4.95 22.35 -7.47
N ASP A 112 -4.54 23.23 -6.58
CA ASP A 112 -3.38 23.00 -5.68
C ASP A 112 -3.59 21.81 -4.75
N ASP A 113 -4.86 21.46 -4.40
CA ASP A 113 -5.16 20.26 -3.60
C ASP A 113 -4.79 18.95 -4.30
N PHE A 114 -4.69 18.95 -5.62
CA PHE A 114 -4.31 17.77 -6.41
C PHE A 114 -2.80 17.52 -6.40
N GLU A 115 -1.97 18.56 -6.36
CA GLU A 115 -0.53 18.48 -6.60
C GLU A 115 0.17 17.53 -5.62
N GLY A 116 0.08 17.77 -4.31
CA GLY A 116 0.74 16.94 -3.31
C GLY A 116 0.28 15.47 -3.35
N PRO A 117 -1.03 15.17 -3.34
CA PRO A 117 -1.52 13.79 -3.47
C PRO A 117 -1.07 13.08 -4.74
N PHE A 118 -1.12 13.73 -5.91
CA PHE A 118 -0.67 13.13 -7.16
C PHE A 118 0.85 12.90 -7.15
N THR A 119 1.61 13.84 -6.60
CA THR A 119 3.06 13.73 -6.49
C THR A 119 3.46 12.55 -5.62
N ARG A 120 2.96 12.46 -4.38
CA ARG A 120 3.35 11.38 -3.45
C ARG A 120 2.86 9.98 -3.86
N HIS A 121 1.77 9.88 -4.66
CA HIS A 121 1.25 8.60 -5.11
C HIS A 121 1.72 8.25 -6.52
N LEU A 122 1.35 9.05 -7.52
CA LEU A 122 1.58 8.70 -8.91
C LEU A 122 3.00 9.00 -9.36
N HIS A 123 3.48 10.22 -9.14
CA HIS A 123 4.81 10.63 -9.62
C HIS A 123 5.91 9.88 -8.86
N ALA A 124 5.84 9.82 -7.53
CA ALA A 124 6.82 9.06 -6.73
C ALA A 124 6.84 7.58 -7.11
N SER A 125 5.65 6.94 -7.22
CA SER A 125 5.59 5.52 -7.64
C SER A 125 6.18 5.31 -9.02
N HIS A 126 5.98 6.26 -9.95
CA HIS A 126 6.54 6.18 -11.29
C HIS A 126 8.07 6.29 -11.27
N VAL A 127 8.62 7.29 -10.57
CA VAL A 127 10.07 7.50 -10.44
C VAL A 127 10.73 6.29 -9.76
N ILE A 128 10.19 5.81 -8.63
CA ILE A 128 10.71 4.63 -7.94
C ILE A 128 10.70 3.40 -8.88
N THR A 129 9.62 3.22 -9.64
CA THR A 129 9.53 2.11 -10.60
C THR A 129 10.55 2.23 -11.70
N GLN A 130 10.77 3.44 -12.26
CA GLN A 130 11.79 3.66 -13.30
C GLN A 130 13.20 3.30 -12.81
N GLU A 131 13.55 3.66 -11.60
CA GLU A 131 14.87 3.36 -11.01
C GLU A 131 15.03 1.86 -10.69
N LEU A 132 13.96 1.18 -10.25
CA LEU A 132 14.04 -0.21 -9.81
C LEU A 132 13.87 -1.25 -10.93
N VAL A 133 13.16 -0.93 -12.00
CA VAL A 133 12.90 -1.90 -13.10
C VAL A 133 14.18 -2.46 -13.72
N PRO A 134 15.22 -1.65 -14.03
CA PRO A 134 16.47 -2.21 -14.56
C PRO A 134 17.17 -3.17 -13.58
N ILE A 135 17.09 -2.87 -12.28
CA ILE A 135 17.66 -3.71 -11.22
C ILE A 135 16.88 -5.03 -11.13
N MET A 136 15.55 -4.96 -11.06
CA MET A 136 14.67 -6.15 -11.03
C MET A 136 14.85 -7.04 -12.27
N GLU A 137 15.07 -6.44 -13.44
CA GLU A 137 15.31 -7.16 -14.68
C GLU A 137 16.67 -7.89 -14.64
N SER A 138 17.72 -7.25 -14.15
CA SER A 138 19.04 -7.88 -13.99
C SER A 138 19.03 -9.02 -12.98
N GLU A 139 18.20 -8.95 -11.94
CA GLU A 139 17.97 -10.00 -10.95
C GLU A 139 17.02 -11.12 -11.45
N GLY A 140 16.44 -10.95 -12.65
CA GLY A 140 15.51 -11.91 -13.25
C GLY A 140 14.17 -12.05 -12.51
N THR A 141 13.85 -11.13 -11.60
CA THR A 141 12.59 -11.15 -10.83
C THR A 141 12.25 -9.78 -10.24
N GLY A 142 10.99 -9.39 -10.38
CA GLY A 142 10.45 -8.17 -9.76
C GLY A 142 8.97 -8.32 -9.40
N ARG A 143 8.58 -7.75 -8.26
CA ARG A 143 7.19 -7.72 -7.79
C ARG A 143 6.85 -6.31 -7.35
N ILE A 144 5.90 -5.69 -8.03
CA ILE A 144 5.41 -4.34 -7.72
C ILE A 144 3.97 -4.47 -7.27
N VAL A 145 3.65 -4.02 -6.07
CA VAL A 145 2.30 -4.03 -5.53
C VAL A 145 1.91 -2.61 -5.09
N ASN A 146 0.81 -2.10 -5.63
CA ASN A 146 0.29 -0.79 -5.28
C ASN A 146 -0.90 -0.93 -4.33
N ILE A 147 -0.87 -0.24 -3.22
CA ILE A 147 -2.01 -0.14 -2.30
C ILE A 147 -2.87 1.03 -2.76
N ILE A 148 -4.01 0.73 -3.38
CA ILE A 148 -4.91 1.77 -3.87
C ILE A 148 -6.24 1.79 -3.09
N SER A 149 -7.38 1.42 -3.69
CA SER A 149 -8.68 1.44 -2.99
C SER A 149 -9.75 0.72 -3.80
N THR A 150 -10.76 0.19 -3.12
CA THR A 150 -12.02 -0.25 -3.78
C THR A 150 -12.70 0.87 -4.55
N SER A 151 -12.40 2.13 -4.24
CA SER A 151 -12.98 3.30 -4.92
C SER A 151 -12.63 3.41 -6.42
N VAL A 152 -11.65 2.65 -6.89
CA VAL A 152 -11.33 2.59 -8.33
C VAL A 152 -12.40 1.86 -9.16
N ARG A 153 -13.24 1.05 -8.51
CA ARG A 153 -14.37 0.35 -9.13
C ARG A 153 -15.70 0.95 -8.72
N GLU A 154 -15.83 1.30 -7.46
CA GLU A 154 -17.05 1.87 -6.87
C GLU A 154 -16.69 3.14 -6.11
N PRO A 155 -16.85 4.33 -6.71
CA PRO A 155 -16.52 5.59 -6.05
C PRO A 155 -17.16 5.69 -4.67
N ILE A 156 -16.41 6.19 -3.71
CA ILE A 156 -16.86 6.40 -2.33
C ILE A 156 -17.21 7.87 -2.18
N ASP A 157 -18.38 8.13 -1.62
CA ASP A 157 -18.86 9.51 -1.39
C ASP A 157 -17.90 10.29 -0.49
N ASN A 158 -17.79 11.58 -0.77
CA ASN A 158 -17.00 12.54 0.02
C ASN A 158 -15.49 12.24 0.13
N ILE A 159 -14.93 11.50 -0.83
CA ILE A 159 -13.48 11.36 -1.02
C ILE A 159 -13.11 11.49 -2.50
N GLY A 160 -13.73 12.45 -3.20
CA GLY A 160 -13.64 12.57 -4.66
C GLY A 160 -12.22 12.69 -5.19
N LEU A 161 -11.37 13.50 -4.56
CA LEU A 161 -9.95 13.62 -4.93
C LEU A 161 -9.21 12.27 -4.79
N SER A 162 -9.46 11.55 -3.69
CA SER A 162 -8.88 10.22 -3.50
C SER A 162 -9.37 9.22 -4.57
N ASN A 163 -10.67 9.22 -4.91
CA ASN A 163 -11.22 8.36 -5.96
C ASN A 163 -10.51 8.62 -7.31
N THR A 164 -10.34 9.90 -7.67
CA THR A 164 -9.67 10.33 -8.91
C THR A 164 -8.20 9.85 -8.94
N LEU A 165 -7.47 10.12 -7.88
CA LEU A 165 -6.07 9.72 -7.74
C LEU A 165 -5.89 8.20 -7.83
N ARG A 166 -6.73 7.43 -7.11
CA ARG A 166 -6.64 5.97 -7.10
C ARG A 166 -7.02 5.38 -8.46
N GLY A 167 -7.96 6.02 -9.17
CA GLY A 167 -8.27 5.69 -10.57
C GLY A 167 -7.08 5.89 -11.50
N ALA A 168 -6.37 7.02 -11.37
CA ALA A 168 -5.15 7.29 -12.12
C ALA A 168 -4.07 6.24 -11.85
N MET A 169 -3.83 5.87 -10.57
CA MET A 169 -2.90 4.82 -10.18
C MET A 169 -3.26 3.46 -10.78
N ALA A 170 -4.56 3.10 -10.80
CA ALA A 170 -5.01 1.84 -11.38
C ALA A 170 -4.75 1.78 -12.89
N SER A 171 -5.03 2.87 -13.61
CA SER A 171 -4.77 3.00 -15.05
C SER A 171 -3.28 2.94 -15.37
N TRP A 172 -2.45 3.70 -14.63
CA TRP A 172 -0.99 3.68 -14.74
C TRP A 172 -0.43 2.27 -14.53
N SER A 173 -0.84 1.59 -13.47
CA SER A 173 -0.43 0.22 -13.18
C SER A 173 -0.81 -0.76 -14.29
N LYS A 174 -2.03 -0.61 -14.84
CA LYS A 174 -2.50 -1.46 -15.95
C LYS A 174 -1.69 -1.25 -17.22
N SER A 175 -1.34 -0.01 -17.55
CA SER A 175 -0.48 0.32 -18.69
C SER A 175 0.90 -0.32 -18.52
N LEU A 176 1.56 -0.09 -17.38
CA LEU A 176 2.86 -0.69 -17.09
C LEU A 176 2.84 -2.22 -17.11
N SER A 177 1.74 -2.84 -16.70
CA SER A 177 1.63 -4.30 -16.76
C SER A 177 1.81 -4.88 -18.17
N ARG A 178 1.69 -4.06 -19.20
CA ARG A 178 1.88 -4.44 -20.61
C ARG A 178 3.29 -4.18 -21.13
N GLU A 179 4.01 -3.28 -20.47
CA GLU A 179 5.31 -2.74 -20.92
C GLU A 179 6.50 -3.32 -20.15
N LEU A 180 6.31 -3.69 -18.88
CA LEU A 180 7.38 -4.21 -18.02
C LEU A 180 8.00 -5.50 -18.59
N PRO A 181 9.29 -5.79 -18.28
CA PRO A 181 9.94 -7.05 -18.59
C PRO A 181 9.15 -8.27 -18.11
N ALA A 182 9.31 -9.42 -18.77
CA ALA A 182 8.53 -10.63 -18.49
C ALA A 182 8.71 -11.17 -17.05
N CYS A 183 9.87 -10.93 -16.44
CA CYS A 183 10.19 -11.36 -15.09
C CYS A 183 9.56 -10.47 -13.98
N ILE A 184 8.96 -9.32 -14.34
CA ILE A 184 8.41 -8.35 -13.39
C ILE A 184 6.88 -8.36 -13.46
N THR A 185 6.21 -8.48 -12.32
CA THR A 185 4.76 -8.30 -12.22
C THR A 185 4.43 -7.00 -11.50
N ILE A 186 3.33 -6.35 -11.91
CA ILE A 186 2.74 -5.21 -11.21
C ILE A 186 1.26 -5.48 -10.99
N ASN A 187 0.80 -5.33 -9.74
CA ASN A 187 -0.57 -5.58 -9.33
C ASN A 187 -1.04 -4.55 -8.32
N ASN A 188 -2.35 -4.42 -8.18
CA ASN A 188 -2.96 -3.52 -7.21
C ASN A 188 -3.72 -4.32 -6.14
N ILE A 189 -3.64 -3.89 -4.90
CA ILE A 189 -4.55 -4.26 -3.84
C ILE A 189 -5.56 -3.15 -3.66
N LEU A 190 -6.84 -3.52 -3.54
CA LEU A 190 -7.96 -2.63 -3.28
C LEU A 190 -8.47 -2.85 -1.86
N PRO A 191 -7.89 -2.18 -0.83
CA PRO A 191 -8.42 -2.27 0.51
C PRO A 191 -9.84 -1.69 0.59
N GLY A 192 -10.69 -2.35 1.37
CA GLY A 192 -11.94 -1.79 1.86
C GLY A 192 -11.73 -0.91 3.09
N PHE A 193 -12.75 -0.85 3.96
CA PHE A 193 -12.63 -0.17 5.24
C PHE A 193 -11.68 -0.96 6.15
N THR A 194 -10.46 -0.47 6.26
CA THR A 194 -9.37 -1.11 7.00
C THR A 194 -9.12 -0.36 8.30
N ASP A 195 -9.01 -1.09 9.41
CA ASP A 195 -8.82 -0.55 10.76
C ASP A 195 -7.41 0.08 10.89
N THR A 196 -7.35 1.38 10.68
CA THR A 196 -6.13 2.18 10.71
C THR A 196 -6.43 3.58 11.25
N ASP A 197 -5.41 4.27 11.77
CA ASP A 197 -5.49 5.67 12.18
C ASP A 197 -6.09 6.56 11.07
N ARG A 198 -5.83 6.22 9.81
CA ARG A 198 -6.35 6.95 8.65
C ARG A 198 -7.87 6.83 8.55
N LEU A 199 -8.42 5.65 8.79
CA LEU A 199 -9.87 5.46 8.78
C LEU A 199 -10.52 6.22 9.96
N GLY A 200 -9.90 6.18 11.13
CA GLY A 200 -10.34 6.97 12.29
C GLY A 200 -10.36 8.47 12.01
N SER A 201 -9.30 9.01 11.39
CA SER A 201 -9.25 10.42 10.99
C SER A 201 -10.33 10.78 9.96
N LEU A 202 -10.66 9.87 9.05
CA LEU A 202 -11.75 10.06 8.08
C LEU A 202 -13.10 10.08 8.79
N ALA A 203 -13.32 9.19 9.78
CA ALA A 203 -14.54 9.18 10.59
C ALA A 203 -14.73 10.52 11.33
N SER A 204 -13.66 11.04 11.96
CA SER A 204 -13.68 12.33 12.64
C SER A 204 -14.05 13.47 11.68
N SER A 205 -13.43 13.53 10.51
CA SER A 205 -13.73 14.54 9.50
C SER A 205 -15.19 14.48 9.00
N ILE A 206 -15.74 13.27 8.82
CA ILE A 206 -17.15 13.09 8.42
C ILE A 206 -18.07 13.52 9.57
N SER A 207 -17.78 13.14 10.82
CA SER A 207 -18.53 13.51 12.02
C SER A 207 -18.63 15.03 12.16
N GLU A 208 -17.50 15.73 12.09
CA GLU A 208 -17.42 17.19 12.17
C GLU A 208 -18.27 17.90 11.09
N ARG A 209 -18.20 17.40 9.86
CA ARG A 209 -18.91 18.01 8.74
C ARG A 209 -20.40 17.71 8.71
N THR A 210 -20.81 16.52 9.15
CA THR A 210 -22.21 16.06 9.02
C THR A 210 -23.01 16.16 10.31
N GLY A 211 -22.36 16.39 11.47
CA GLY A 211 -22.98 16.36 12.79
C GLY A 211 -23.36 14.96 13.28
N LYS A 212 -23.01 13.89 12.55
CA LYS A 212 -23.19 12.51 12.99
C LYS A 212 -22.17 12.14 14.06
N THR A 213 -22.51 11.19 14.93
CA THR A 213 -21.54 10.64 15.88
C THR A 213 -20.50 9.78 15.16
N LEU A 214 -19.33 9.57 15.77
CA LEU A 214 -18.32 8.63 15.24
C LEU A 214 -18.87 7.21 15.12
N GLU A 215 -19.74 6.84 16.06
CA GLU A 215 -20.40 5.53 16.08
C GLU A 215 -21.34 5.38 14.87
N ASP A 216 -22.21 6.37 14.59
CA ASP A 216 -23.09 6.36 13.41
C ASP A 216 -22.31 6.26 12.10
N VAL A 217 -21.17 6.97 12.00
CA VAL A 217 -20.31 6.91 10.80
C VAL A 217 -19.70 5.52 10.63
N THR A 218 -19.17 4.96 11.71
CA THR A 218 -18.53 3.64 11.69
C THR A 218 -19.57 2.53 11.43
N GLU A 219 -20.72 2.60 12.08
CA GLU A 219 -21.82 1.65 11.85
C GLU A 219 -22.31 1.71 10.39
N GLY A 220 -22.41 2.92 9.82
CA GLY A 220 -22.75 3.09 8.41
C GLY A 220 -21.78 2.39 7.46
N TRP A 221 -20.49 2.38 7.79
CA TRP A 221 -19.51 1.62 7.02
C TRP A 221 -19.67 0.12 7.20
N MET A 222 -19.86 -0.34 8.44
CA MET A 222 -20.01 -1.76 8.77
C MET A 222 -21.24 -2.38 8.12
N ASN A 223 -22.36 -1.65 8.05
CA ASN A 223 -23.60 -2.10 7.39
C ASN A 223 -23.39 -2.40 5.89
N GLY A 224 -22.36 -1.80 5.26
CA GLY A 224 -22.00 -2.04 3.88
C GLY A 224 -20.97 -3.17 3.67
N VAL A 225 -20.47 -3.81 4.74
CA VAL A 225 -19.42 -4.83 4.66
C VAL A 225 -19.98 -6.20 5.10
N PRO A 226 -20.18 -7.17 4.20
CA PRO A 226 -20.81 -8.47 4.50
C PRO A 226 -20.17 -9.26 5.64
N ILE A 227 -18.84 -9.17 5.83
CA ILE A 227 -18.18 -9.86 6.96
C ILE A 227 -18.44 -9.20 8.32
N GLY A 228 -19.15 -8.04 8.38
CA GLY A 228 -19.61 -7.39 9.61
C GLY A 228 -18.49 -6.80 10.48
N ARG A 229 -17.31 -6.53 9.94
CA ARG A 229 -16.19 -5.89 10.64
C ARG A 229 -15.26 -5.13 9.70
N LEU A 230 -14.43 -4.27 10.26
CA LEU A 230 -13.31 -3.68 9.52
C LEU A 230 -12.28 -4.76 9.14
N ILE A 231 -11.58 -4.51 8.05
CA ILE A 231 -10.46 -5.35 7.63
C ILE A 231 -9.25 -5.04 8.54
N ASP A 232 -8.63 -6.07 9.08
CA ASP A 232 -7.35 -5.89 9.76
C ASP A 232 -6.25 -5.58 8.73
N PRO A 233 -5.38 -4.56 8.96
CA PRO A 233 -4.28 -4.24 8.03
C PRO A 233 -3.41 -5.45 7.67
N MET A 234 -3.31 -6.42 8.57
CA MET A 234 -2.54 -7.64 8.34
C MET A 234 -3.19 -8.56 7.29
N GLU A 235 -4.51 -8.57 7.15
CA GLU A 235 -5.19 -9.32 6.07
C GLU A 235 -4.81 -8.75 4.69
N THR A 236 -4.69 -7.42 4.60
CA THR A 236 -4.17 -6.76 3.40
C THR A 236 -2.71 -7.13 3.16
N ALA A 237 -1.89 -7.15 4.21
CA ALA A 237 -0.47 -7.51 4.12
C ALA A 237 -0.25 -8.96 3.67
N VAL A 238 -1.10 -9.90 4.08
CA VAL A 238 -1.09 -11.30 3.58
C VAL A 238 -1.31 -11.33 2.07
N ALA A 239 -2.31 -10.61 1.56
CA ALA A 239 -2.59 -10.56 0.13
C ALA A 239 -1.45 -9.91 -0.67
N VAL A 240 -0.83 -8.84 -0.14
CA VAL A 240 0.37 -8.22 -0.71
C VAL A 240 1.51 -9.23 -0.79
N THR A 241 1.80 -9.91 0.31
CA THR A 241 2.89 -10.89 0.38
C THR A 241 2.67 -12.05 -0.59
N TRP A 242 1.44 -12.55 -0.69
CA TRP A 242 1.09 -13.58 -1.66
C TRP A 242 1.39 -13.15 -3.11
N LEU A 243 1.07 -11.92 -3.49
CA LEU A 243 1.40 -11.37 -4.81
C LEU A 243 2.92 -11.22 -5.04
N CYS A 244 3.72 -11.24 -3.98
CA CYS A 244 5.18 -11.16 -4.06
C CYS A 244 5.85 -12.53 -4.20
N LEU A 245 5.12 -13.64 -4.01
CA LEU A 245 5.69 -14.98 -4.08
C LEU A 245 6.03 -15.40 -5.52
N PRO A 246 6.99 -16.32 -5.71
CA PRO A 246 7.25 -16.92 -7.02
C PRO A 246 6.01 -17.63 -7.62
N SER A 247 5.17 -18.23 -6.77
CA SER A 247 3.93 -18.93 -7.16
C SER A 247 2.88 -18.04 -7.78
N SER A 248 2.95 -16.71 -7.57
CA SER A 248 2.03 -15.72 -8.16
C SER A 248 2.57 -15.04 -9.43
N SER A 249 3.66 -15.57 -10.03
CA SER A 249 4.30 -14.99 -11.22
C SER A 249 3.37 -14.88 -12.44
N GLY A 250 2.34 -15.71 -12.52
CA GLY A 250 1.31 -15.64 -13.58
C GLY A 250 0.27 -14.53 -13.35
N ILE A 251 0.30 -13.83 -12.21
CA ILE A 251 -0.65 -12.77 -11.86
C ILE A 251 -0.04 -11.42 -12.16
N ARG A 252 -0.55 -10.75 -13.20
CA ARG A 252 0.01 -9.49 -13.69
C ARG A 252 -1.10 -8.54 -14.17
N GLY A 253 -1.09 -7.32 -13.66
CA GLY A 253 -2.04 -6.28 -14.04
C GLY A 253 -3.44 -6.48 -13.47
N VAL A 254 -3.58 -7.18 -12.33
CA VAL A 254 -4.84 -7.35 -11.62
C VAL A 254 -5.04 -6.29 -10.55
N SER A 255 -6.30 -6.07 -10.20
CA SER A 255 -6.71 -5.29 -9.03
C SER A 255 -7.51 -6.23 -8.11
N LEU A 256 -6.86 -6.68 -7.05
CA LEU A 256 -7.40 -7.65 -6.08
C LEU A 256 -8.02 -6.92 -4.89
N ALA A 257 -9.31 -7.18 -4.64
CA ALA A 257 -10.00 -6.62 -3.48
C ALA A 257 -9.68 -7.38 -2.18
N VAL A 258 -9.50 -6.60 -1.11
CA VAL A 258 -9.45 -7.08 0.28
C VAL A 258 -10.40 -6.20 1.07
N ASP A 259 -11.70 -6.47 0.99
CA ASP A 259 -12.75 -5.54 1.39
C ASP A 259 -13.92 -6.16 2.16
N GLY A 260 -13.81 -7.45 2.50
CA GLY A 260 -14.86 -8.16 3.23
C GLY A 260 -16.18 -8.32 2.46
N GLY A 261 -16.12 -8.25 1.13
CA GLY A 261 -17.28 -8.36 0.25
C GLY A 261 -18.05 -7.05 0.06
N ARG A 262 -17.44 -5.90 0.39
CA ARG A 262 -18.06 -4.59 0.29
C ARG A 262 -18.45 -4.24 -1.15
N MET A 263 -17.57 -4.47 -2.11
CA MET A 263 -17.87 -4.19 -3.51
C MET A 263 -18.95 -5.14 -4.04
N ARG A 264 -19.85 -4.60 -4.83
CA ARG A 264 -20.93 -5.35 -5.51
C ARG A 264 -20.59 -5.69 -6.96
N SER A 265 -19.55 -5.03 -7.50
CA SER A 265 -19.05 -5.30 -8.85
C SER A 265 -18.14 -6.54 -8.87
N ILE A 266 -18.15 -7.26 -9.97
CA ILE A 266 -17.30 -8.42 -10.28
C ILE A 266 -16.08 -8.03 -11.10
#